data_c8c3d3973ea83c17399ba0d2c9b599a4
#
_entry.id   c8c3d3973ea83c17399ba0d2c9b599a4
#
_cell.length_a   1.000
_cell.length_b   1.000
_cell.length_c   1.000
_cell.angle_alpha   90.00
_cell.angle_beta   90.00
_cell.angle_gamma   90.00
#
_symmetry.space_group_name_H-M   'P 1'
#
loop_
_entity.id
_entity.type
_entity.pdbx_description
1 polymer ?
#
loop_
_entity_poly.entity_id
_entity_poly.type
_entity_poly.pdbx_seq_one_letter_code
_entity_poly.pdbx_strand_id
1 'polypeptide(L)'
;LANGRQIEFSDKNLGSVFNNQGLKIGENKSSTLYCYPIHSSLKEKNTLLVPIAGEYRLVLADGTKIYANSGSKIRYPDVFAENERVVELEGEAYFDVAKNPARPFIVKTTQSEIKVTGTKFNITSYPDDGFEQVTLEEGSVQVKRKGEVFKLTPGRQYFLDKKSEEIVLADVDPILFTSWKDGLFRFQNMDMLNLSKKISRWYDIRFDFKDERSKKLRFSGAFDRKSSLDEFVKIMESTTDVRFKLDGNTVFISQTER
;
A
#
# COMPACT_ATOMS: atom_id res chain seq x y z
N LEU A 1 -5.23 10.21 16.21
CA LEU A 1 -4.34 11.34 16.46
C LEU A 1 -3.39 11.01 17.61
N ALA A 2 -2.32 11.74 17.73
CA ALA A 2 -1.27 11.55 18.72
C ALA A 2 -1.78 11.56 20.18
N ASN A 3 -2.82 12.33 20.47
CA ASN A 3 -3.47 12.42 21.80
C ASN A 3 -4.56 11.36 22.03
N GLY A 4 -4.61 10.30 21.25
CA GLY A 4 -5.61 9.23 21.35
C GLY A 4 -6.98 9.56 20.74
N ARG A 5 -7.22 10.81 20.29
CA ARG A 5 -8.48 11.18 19.64
C ARG A 5 -8.59 10.51 18.27
N GLN A 6 -9.75 9.92 18.00
CA GLN A 6 -10.09 9.38 16.68
C GLN A 6 -10.87 10.42 15.87
N ILE A 7 -10.56 10.51 14.58
CA ILE A 7 -11.32 11.28 13.60
C ILE A 7 -11.69 10.30 12.49
N GLU A 8 -12.97 10.10 12.27
CA GLU A 8 -13.51 9.31 11.19
C GLU A 8 -13.85 10.22 10.02
N PHE A 9 -13.30 9.91 8.86
CA PHE A 9 -13.58 10.63 7.62
C PHE A 9 -14.71 9.91 6.88
N SER A 10 -15.74 10.66 6.52
CA SER A 10 -16.90 10.17 5.78
C SER A 10 -17.34 11.23 4.78
N ASP A 11 -18.19 10.86 3.82
CA ASP A 11 -18.74 11.79 2.83
C ASP A 11 -19.41 13.03 3.46
N LYS A 12 -19.90 12.90 4.69
CA LYS A 12 -20.51 14.01 5.44
C LYS A 12 -19.50 15.03 5.96
N ASN A 13 -18.23 14.64 6.07
CA ASN A 13 -17.13 15.46 6.62
C ASN A 13 -16.16 15.95 5.54
N LEU A 14 -16.46 15.70 4.26
CA LEU A 14 -15.64 16.15 3.13
C LEU A 14 -15.45 17.67 3.16
N GLY A 15 -14.20 18.10 3.12
CA GLY A 15 -13.81 19.51 3.20
C GLY A 15 -13.71 20.06 4.63
N SER A 16 -13.94 19.24 5.65
CA SER A 16 -13.79 19.67 7.05
C SER A 16 -12.33 19.88 7.42
N VAL A 17 -12.09 20.87 8.26
CA VAL A 17 -10.77 21.14 8.83
C VAL A 17 -10.81 20.83 10.32
N PHE A 18 -10.01 19.88 10.74
CA PHE A 18 -9.87 19.52 12.15
C PHE A 18 -8.60 20.15 12.71
N ASN A 19 -8.74 20.92 13.79
CA ASN A 19 -7.62 21.44 14.56
C ASN A 19 -7.40 20.56 15.78
N ASN A 20 -6.19 20.08 15.97
CA ASN A 20 -5.80 19.29 17.13
C ASN A 20 -4.44 19.75 17.62
N GLN A 21 -4.38 20.38 18.79
CA GLN A 21 -3.18 20.79 19.55
C GLN A 21 -1.85 20.81 18.78
N GLY A 22 -1.79 21.52 17.64
CA GLY A 22 -0.59 21.61 16.82
C GLY A 22 -0.67 20.96 15.44
N LEU A 23 -1.74 20.25 15.11
CA LEU A 23 -1.97 19.65 13.80
C LEU A 23 -3.29 20.13 13.20
N LYS A 24 -3.25 20.65 11.99
CA LYS A 24 -4.41 20.95 11.18
C LYS A 24 -4.54 19.88 10.11
N ILE A 25 -5.66 19.17 10.09
CA ILE A 25 -5.97 18.16 9.08
C ILE A 25 -7.13 18.71 8.25
N GLY A 26 -6.92 18.81 6.94
CA GLY A 26 -7.97 19.13 5.97
C GLY A 26 -8.16 17.97 5.02
N GLU A 27 -9.40 17.64 4.71
CA GLU A 27 -9.75 16.67 3.68
C GLU A 27 -10.39 17.40 2.50
N ASN A 28 -10.04 17.02 1.29
CA ASN A 28 -10.71 17.50 0.07
C ASN A 28 -11.57 16.40 -0.56
N LYS A 29 -12.33 16.76 -1.61
CA LYS A 29 -13.22 15.85 -2.35
C LYS A 29 -12.52 14.62 -2.98
N SER A 30 -11.19 14.57 -2.95
CA SER A 30 -10.38 13.46 -3.51
C SER A 30 -9.78 12.56 -2.41
N SER A 31 -10.39 12.48 -1.23
CA SER A 31 -9.89 11.73 -0.06
C SER A 31 -8.42 12.07 0.26
N THR A 32 -8.05 13.35 0.12
CA THR A 32 -6.70 13.82 0.41
C THR A 32 -6.65 14.52 1.75
N LEU A 33 -5.83 14.00 2.65
CA LEU A 33 -5.57 14.54 3.97
C LEU A 33 -4.31 15.41 3.93
N TYR A 34 -4.42 16.65 4.40
CA TYR A 34 -3.30 17.58 4.51
C TYR A 34 -2.92 17.75 5.97
N CYS A 35 -1.66 17.54 6.29
CA CYS A 35 -1.13 17.73 7.64
C CYS A 35 -0.35 19.05 7.72
N TYR A 36 -0.86 20.00 8.47
CA TYR A 36 -0.22 21.28 8.72
C TYR A 36 0.18 21.38 10.20
N PRO A 37 1.48 21.46 10.53
CA PRO A 37 1.89 21.72 11.92
C PRO A 37 1.51 23.13 12.34
N ILE A 38 0.85 23.27 13.53
CA ILE A 38 0.44 24.59 14.09
C ILE A 38 1.26 24.89 15.32
N HIS A 39 2.38 24.73 15.60
CA HIS A 39 3.14 24.83 16.83
C HIS A 39 3.07 23.55 17.68
N SER A 40 3.92 22.62 17.44
CA SER A 40 3.96 21.44 18.27
C SER A 40 5.35 21.22 18.86
N SER A 41 5.36 21.13 20.18
CA SER A 41 6.45 20.54 20.95
C SER A 41 6.28 19.02 21.13
N LEU A 42 5.23 18.43 20.53
CA LEU A 42 4.82 17.04 20.75
C LEU A 42 5.57 16.12 19.78
N LYS A 43 6.34 15.20 20.36
CA LYS A 43 6.99 14.07 19.65
C LYS A 43 6.03 12.89 19.43
N GLU A 44 4.75 13.12 19.53
CA GLU A 44 3.74 12.08 19.43
C GLU A 44 3.46 11.74 17.96
N LYS A 45 3.05 10.49 17.69
CA LYS A 45 2.77 10.01 16.33
C LYS A 45 1.27 9.96 16.09
N ASN A 46 0.85 10.49 14.96
CA ASN A 46 -0.48 10.23 14.41
C ASN A 46 -0.53 8.87 13.71
N THR A 47 -1.72 8.32 13.62
CA THR A 47 -1.97 7.09 12.88
C THR A 47 -3.08 7.33 11.86
N LEU A 48 -2.80 7.11 10.59
CA LEU A 48 -3.79 6.93 9.53
C LEU A 48 -4.11 5.45 9.41
N LEU A 49 -5.38 5.10 9.61
CA LEU A 49 -5.92 3.77 9.34
C LEU A 49 -6.77 3.86 8.08
N VAL A 50 -6.40 3.10 7.06
CA VAL A 50 -7.18 2.98 5.83
C VAL A 50 -8.08 1.75 5.96
N PRO A 51 -9.40 1.89 5.90
CA PRO A 51 -10.29 0.75 5.95
C PRO A 51 -10.10 -0.16 4.72
N ILE A 52 -10.57 -1.39 4.82
CA ILE A 52 -10.75 -2.25 3.65
C ILE A 52 -11.67 -1.53 2.66
N ALA A 53 -11.47 -1.71 1.37
CA ALA A 53 -12.09 -1.00 0.26
C ALA A 53 -11.81 0.53 0.21
N GLY A 54 -11.06 1.08 1.17
CA GLY A 54 -10.67 2.48 1.20
C GLY A 54 -9.34 2.77 0.51
N GLU A 55 -9.09 4.03 0.24
CA GLU A 55 -7.77 4.58 -0.11
C GLU A 55 -7.69 6.04 0.33
N TYR A 56 -6.52 6.46 0.76
CA TYR A 56 -6.29 7.85 1.16
C TYR A 56 -4.97 8.37 0.60
N ARG A 57 -4.97 9.65 0.27
CA ARG A 57 -3.76 10.42 0.01
C ARG A 57 -3.44 11.26 1.23
N LEU A 58 -2.22 11.14 1.74
CA LEU A 58 -1.71 11.92 2.86
C LEU A 58 -0.61 12.86 2.35
N VAL A 59 -0.72 14.15 2.63
CA VAL A 59 0.33 15.14 2.36
C VAL A 59 0.93 15.56 3.69
N LEU A 60 2.20 15.22 3.89
CA LEU A 60 2.93 15.52 5.11
C LEU A 60 3.43 16.98 5.12
N ALA A 61 3.83 17.46 6.29
CA ALA A 61 4.29 18.83 6.49
C ALA A 61 5.52 19.22 5.64
N ASP A 62 6.32 18.25 5.23
CA ASP A 62 7.49 18.46 4.35
C ASP A 62 7.14 18.45 2.85
N GLY A 63 5.87 18.30 2.51
CA GLY A 63 5.36 18.19 1.13
C GLY A 63 5.41 16.77 0.56
N THR A 64 5.89 15.78 1.29
CA THR A 64 5.85 14.38 0.88
C THR A 64 4.40 13.92 0.74
N LYS A 65 4.10 13.25 -0.38
CA LYS A 65 2.78 12.66 -0.66
C LYS A 65 2.84 11.16 -0.47
N ILE A 66 1.89 10.63 0.27
CA ILE A 66 1.74 9.18 0.50
C ILE A 66 0.36 8.78 0.01
N TYR A 67 0.30 7.82 -0.90
CA TYR A 67 -0.93 7.18 -1.32
C TYR A 67 -1.03 5.87 -0.53
N ALA A 68 -2.02 5.74 0.32
CA ALA A 68 -2.19 4.58 1.19
C ALA A 68 -3.31 3.70 0.65
N ASN A 69 -3.01 2.43 0.40
CA ASN A 69 -3.93 1.45 -0.15
C ASN A 69 -4.80 0.81 0.96
N SER A 70 -5.83 0.09 0.55
CA SER A 70 -6.81 -0.59 1.41
C SER A 70 -6.15 -1.43 2.50
N GLY A 71 -6.64 -1.31 3.73
CA GLY A 71 -6.13 -2.06 4.89
C GLY A 71 -4.78 -1.58 5.42
N SER A 72 -4.26 -0.46 4.91
CA SER A 72 -2.95 0.05 5.33
C SER A 72 -3.03 0.91 6.59
N LYS A 73 -1.92 0.95 7.32
CA LYS A 73 -1.74 1.76 8.52
C LYS A 73 -0.43 2.51 8.42
N ILE A 74 -0.49 3.82 8.57
CA ILE A 74 0.68 4.71 8.51
C ILE A 74 0.77 5.49 9.81
N ARG A 75 1.93 5.41 10.48
CA ARG A 75 2.23 6.24 11.64
C ARG A 75 3.26 7.29 11.26
N TYR A 76 2.99 8.53 11.60
CA TYR A 76 3.83 9.66 11.28
C TYR A 76 3.80 10.72 12.39
N PRO A 77 4.88 11.47 12.63
CA PRO A 77 4.89 12.54 13.61
C PRO A 77 4.24 13.82 13.05
N ASP A 78 3.78 14.71 13.93
CA ASP A 78 3.32 16.04 13.56
C ASP A 78 4.44 16.88 12.94
N VAL A 79 5.64 16.78 13.54
CA VAL A 79 6.85 17.43 13.09
C VAL A 79 7.98 16.42 13.07
N PHE A 80 8.68 16.34 11.96
CA PHE A 80 9.84 15.48 11.84
C PHE A 80 11.03 15.99 12.66
N ALA A 81 11.88 15.05 13.11
CA ALA A 81 13.15 15.38 13.76
C ALA A 81 14.08 16.18 12.83
N GLU A 82 15.07 16.88 13.38
CA GLU A 82 15.98 17.73 12.61
C GLU A 82 16.82 16.95 11.59
N ASN A 83 17.23 15.73 11.94
CA ASN A 83 18.18 14.94 11.16
C ASN A 83 17.53 13.95 10.19
N GLU A 84 16.26 13.59 10.40
CA GLU A 84 15.59 12.58 9.60
C GLU A 84 14.07 12.75 9.61
N ARG A 85 13.40 12.17 8.63
CA ARG A 85 11.95 12.14 8.47
C ARG A 85 11.46 10.70 8.53
N VAL A 86 10.93 10.27 9.67
CA VAL A 86 10.57 8.85 9.90
C VAL A 86 9.07 8.68 9.89
N VAL A 87 8.61 7.69 9.12
CA VAL A 87 7.23 7.16 9.16
C VAL A 87 7.27 5.63 9.32
N GLU A 88 6.18 5.05 9.82
CA GLU A 88 6.03 3.60 9.90
C GLU A 88 4.89 3.16 8.98
N LEU A 89 5.04 2.00 8.34
CA LEU A 89 4.06 1.42 7.43
C LEU A 89 3.78 -0.04 7.79
N GLU A 90 2.50 -0.35 7.91
CA GLU A 90 1.94 -1.70 7.81
C GLU A 90 0.94 -1.68 6.63
N GLY A 91 1.12 -2.50 5.59
CA GLY A 91 0.27 -2.48 4.41
C GLY A 91 0.96 -2.08 3.11
N GLU A 92 0.25 -1.42 2.21
CA GLU A 92 0.78 -0.94 0.94
C GLU A 92 0.63 0.57 0.81
N ALA A 93 1.74 1.22 0.43
CA ALA A 93 1.73 2.64 0.14
C ALA A 93 2.72 3.00 -0.97
N TYR A 94 2.32 3.96 -1.80
CA TYR A 94 3.19 4.63 -2.75
C TYR A 94 3.62 5.96 -2.16
N PHE A 95 4.91 6.26 -2.27
CA PHE A 95 5.54 7.45 -1.74
C PHE A 95 6.09 8.33 -2.87
N ASP A 96 5.70 9.61 -2.89
CA ASP A 96 6.31 10.68 -3.67
C ASP A 96 7.00 11.62 -2.67
N VAL A 97 8.27 11.30 -2.37
CA VAL A 97 9.01 11.94 -1.28
C VAL A 97 9.62 13.27 -1.72
N ALA A 98 9.33 14.33 -0.99
CA ALA A 98 9.94 15.64 -1.19
C ALA A 98 11.47 15.56 -1.07
N LYS A 99 12.18 16.11 -2.09
CA LYS A 99 13.64 16.04 -2.17
C LYS A 99 14.30 16.84 -1.05
N ASN A 100 15.06 16.15 -0.22
CA ASN A 100 15.89 16.75 0.83
C ASN A 100 17.07 15.83 1.19
N PRO A 101 18.23 15.98 0.51
CA PRO A 101 19.41 15.14 0.79
C PRO A 101 19.99 15.31 2.20
N ALA A 102 19.87 16.50 2.79
CA ALA A 102 20.38 16.78 4.13
C ALA A 102 19.55 16.11 5.23
N ARG A 103 18.29 15.74 4.92
CA ARG A 103 17.35 15.18 5.88
C ARG A 103 16.60 13.98 5.26
N PRO A 104 17.20 12.80 5.28
CA PRO A 104 16.65 11.61 4.63
C PRO A 104 15.26 11.26 5.15
N PHE A 105 14.45 10.65 4.28
CA PHE A 105 13.15 10.09 4.62
C PHE A 105 13.29 8.59 4.82
N ILE A 106 12.75 8.08 5.92
CA ILE A 106 12.87 6.68 6.31
C ILE A 106 11.47 6.11 6.52
N VAL A 107 11.15 5.05 5.77
CA VAL A 107 9.96 4.24 6.04
C VAL A 107 10.37 3.01 6.81
N LYS A 108 9.80 2.81 8.00
CA LYS A 108 10.01 1.61 8.81
C LYS A 108 8.83 0.66 8.62
N THR A 109 9.12 -0.56 8.23
CA THR A 109 8.19 -1.68 8.23
C THR A 109 8.51 -2.63 9.38
N THR A 110 7.79 -3.74 9.50
CA THR A 110 8.15 -4.81 10.44
C THR A 110 9.40 -5.58 10.03
N GLN A 111 9.79 -5.50 8.74
CA GLN A 111 10.88 -6.28 8.17
C GLN A 111 12.14 -5.46 7.87
N SER A 112 11.98 -4.21 7.47
CA SER A 112 13.06 -3.42 6.89
C SER A 112 12.97 -1.93 7.24
N GLU A 113 14.07 -1.21 7.05
CA GLU A 113 14.11 0.25 6.99
C GLU A 113 14.44 0.69 5.56
N ILE A 114 13.58 1.50 4.97
CA ILE A 114 13.71 1.99 3.60
C ILE A 114 14.08 3.46 3.66
N LYS A 115 15.32 3.81 3.23
CA LYS A 115 15.89 5.15 3.29
C LYS A 115 16.00 5.77 1.91
N VAL A 116 15.49 7.00 1.78
CA VAL A 116 15.48 7.78 0.53
C VAL A 116 15.75 9.26 0.80
N THR A 117 16.04 10.04 -0.25
CA THR A 117 16.30 11.50 -0.14
C THR A 117 15.44 12.36 -1.07
N GLY A 118 14.56 11.75 -1.86
CA GLY A 118 13.69 12.40 -2.86
C GLY A 118 13.43 11.41 -3.97
N THR A 119 12.38 10.59 -3.84
CA THR A 119 12.27 9.31 -4.53
C THR A 119 10.80 8.96 -4.66
N LYS A 120 10.44 8.33 -5.78
CA LYS A 120 9.11 7.75 -6.01
C LYS A 120 9.21 6.23 -5.98
N PHE A 121 8.49 5.59 -5.09
CA PHE A 121 8.56 4.14 -4.88
C PHE A 121 7.30 3.58 -4.21
N ASN A 122 7.06 2.29 -4.40
CA ASN A 122 5.98 1.54 -3.75
C ASN A 122 6.56 0.58 -2.71
N ILE A 123 5.87 0.45 -1.58
CA ILE A 123 6.13 -0.61 -0.59
C ILE A 123 4.86 -1.42 -0.40
N THR A 124 4.99 -2.76 -0.43
CA THR A 124 3.96 -3.70 0.01
C THR A 124 4.52 -4.50 1.18
N SER A 125 3.95 -4.32 2.37
CA SER A 125 4.37 -4.98 3.62
C SER A 125 3.17 -5.23 4.54
N TYR A 126 2.17 -5.96 4.03
CA TYR A 126 1.03 -6.39 4.85
C TYR A 126 1.45 -7.47 5.84
N PRO A 127 0.99 -7.44 7.10
CA PRO A 127 1.32 -8.48 8.08
C PRO A 127 0.91 -9.88 7.66
N ASP A 128 -0.22 -10.02 6.97
CA ASP A 128 -0.81 -11.29 6.48
C ASP A 128 -0.30 -11.74 5.12
N ASP A 129 0.54 -10.94 4.43
CA ASP A 129 1.24 -11.37 3.22
C ASP A 129 2.55 -12.10 3.57
N GLY A 130 2.85 -13.17 2.86
CA GLY A 130 4.08 -13.95 3.02
C GLY A 130 5.34 -13.24 2.52
N PHE A 131 5.25 -12.00 2.09
CA PHE A 131 6.36 -11.26 1.50
C PHE A 131 6.36 -9.78 1.88
N GLU A 132 7.50 -9.12 1.64
CA GLU A 132 7.65 -7.67 1.56
C GLU A 132 8.26 -7.30 0.22
N GLN A 133 7.76 -6.22 -0.40
CA GLN A 133 8.27 -5.71 -1.68
C GLN A 133 8.54 -4.22 -1.59
N VAL A 134 9.65 -3.78 -2.19
CA VAL A 134 9.97 -2.37 -2.40
C VAL A 134 10.31 -2.18 -3.87
N THR A 135 9.50 -1.43 -4.61
CA THR A 135 9.68 -1.19 -6.06
C THR A 135 10.03 0.26 -6.30
N LEU A 136 11.14 0.52 -6.95
CA LEU A 136 11.62 1.87 -7.23
C LEU A 136 11.17 2.34 -8.62
N GLU A 137 10.45 3.48 -8.65
CA GLU A 137 10.04 4.14 -9.89
C GLU A 137 11.03 5.24 -10.29
N GLU A 138 11.41 6.14 -9.37
CA GLU A 138 12.30 7.28 -9.65
C GLU A 138 13.21 7.57 -8.46
N GLY A 139 14.48 7.91 -8.70
CA GLY A 139 15.45 8.30 -7.69
C GLY A 139 16.32 7.13 -7.22
N SER A 140 16.51 6.99 -5.90
CA SER A 140 17.30 5.91 -5.31
C SER A 140 16.74 5.47 -3.97
N VAL A 141 16.83 4.17 -3.69
CA VAL A 141 16.36 3.54 -2.45
C VAL A 141 17.50 2.74 -1.83
N GLN A 142 17.61 2.81 -0.51
CA GLN A 142 18.41 1.88 0.28
C GLN A 142 17.44 1.12 1.21
N VAL A 143 17.41 -0.21 1.09
CA VAL A 143 16.66 -1.09 1.99
C VAL A 143 17.66 -1.69 2.96
N LYS A 144 17.47 -1.44 4.26
CA LYS A 144 18.29 -2.02 5.33
C LYS A 144 17.52 -3.10 6.06
N ARG A 145 18.09 -4.30 6.14
CA ARG A 145 17.54 -5.43 6.87
C ARG A 145 18.64 -6.24 7.54
N LYS A 146 18.48 -6.57 8.83
CA LYS A 146 19.43 -7.40 9.61
C LYS A 146 20.92 -6.98 9.47
N GLY A 147 21.16 -5.67 9.31
CA GLY A 147 22.51 -5.12 9.13
C GLY A 147 23.00 -5.01 7.69
N GLU A 148 22.35 -5.68 6.75
CA GLU A 148 22.65 -5.59 5.31
C GLU A 148 21.93 -4.41 4.67
N VAL A 149 22.53 -3.87 3.59
CA VAL A 149 21.98 -2.74 2.82
C VAL A 149 21.89 -3.10 1.34
N PHE A 150 20.68 -3.07 0.81
CA PHE A 150 20.37 -3.31 -0.59
C PHE A 150 20.07 -1.98 -1.27
N LYS A 151 20.74 -1.68 -2.38
CA LYS A 151 20.53 -0.46 -3.15
C LYS A 151 19.68 -0.76 -4.39
N LEU A 152 18.66 0.07 -4.62
CA LEU A 152 17.82 -0.01 -5.82
C LEU A 152 18.06 1.20 -6.71
N THR A 153 18.03 0.95 -8.02
CA THR A 153 17.93 1.93 -9.10
C THR A 153 16.54 1.87 -9.73
N PRO A 154 16.10 2.87 -10.49
CA PRO A 154 14.79 2.84 -11.14
C PRO A 154 14.56 1.55 -11.96
N GLY A 155 13.36 0.96 -11.86
CA GLY A 155 13.03 -0.32 -12.45
C GLY A 155 13.49 -1.54 -11.65
N ARG A 156 14.12 -1.35 -10.49
CA ARG A 156 14.51 -2.47 -9.60
C ARG A 156 13.52 -2.65 -8.47
N GLN A 157 13.36 -3.90 -8.07
CA GLN A 157 12.55 -4.33 -6.94
C GLN A 157 13.39 -5.14 -5.95
N TYR A 158 13.21 -4.84 -4.66
CA TYR A 158 13.58 -5.71 -3.55
C TYR A 158 12.36 -6.55 -3.19
N PHE A 159 12.51 -7.85 -3.16
CA PHE A 159 11.50 -8.82 -2.73
C PHE A 159 12.07 -9.68 -1.61
N LEU A 160 11.34 -9.76 -0.50
CA LEU A 160 11.65 -10.61 0.64
C LEU A 160 10.53 -11.63 0.81
N ASP A 161 10.84 -12.91 0.73
CA ASP A 161 9.97 -13.97 1.24
C ASP A 161 10.13 -14.06 2.77
N LYS A 162 9.04 -13.81 3.50
CA LYS A 162 9.07 -13.76 4.98
C LYS A 162 9.25 -15.12 5.62
N LYS A 163 8.92 -16.20 4.91
CA LYS A 163 9.02 -17.58 5.42
C LYS A 163 10.43 -18.16 5.26
N SER A 164 10.99 -18.04 4.05
CA SER A 164 12.34 -18.52 3.75
C SER A 164 13.43 -17.52 4.13
N GLU A 165 13.05 -16.26 4.38
CA GLU A 165 13.93 -15.10 4.54
C GLU A 165 14.80 -14.81 3.31
N GLU A 166 14.50 -15.41 2.18
CA GLU A 166 15.19 -15.21 0.91
C GLU A 166 14.91 -13.80 0.37
N ILE A 167 15.96 -13.14 -0.10
CA ILE A 167 15.90 -11.81 -0.71
C ILE A 167 16.27 -11.91 -2.18
N VAL A 168 15.40 -11.38 -3.04
CA VAL A 168 15.62 -11.30 -4.48
C VAL A 168 15.63 -9.85 -4.93
N LEU A 169 16.64 -9.46 -5.71
CA LEU A 169 16.66 -8.18 -6.42
C LEU A 169 16.37 -8.46 -7.90
N ALA A 170 15.26 -7.94 -8.40
CA ALA A 170 14.82 -8.19 -9.77
C ALA A 170 14.62 -6.89 -10.56
N ASP A 171 14.77 -6.96 -11.87
CA ASP A 171 14.32 -5.92 -12.79
C ASP A 171 12.83 -6.13 -13.06
N VAL A 172 12.04 -5.07 -12.91
CA VAL A 172 10.59 -5.11 -13.06
C VAL A 172 10.10 -3.85 -13.78
N ASP A 173 8.91 -3.93 -14.38
CA ASP A 173 8.19 -2.72 -14.78
C ASP A 173 7.49 -2.11 -13.56
N PRO A 174 7.91 -0.92 -13.08
CA PRO A 174 7.32 -0.32 -11.89
C PRO A 174 5.81 -0.09 -11.99
N ILE A 175 5.27 0.10 -13.20
CA ILE A 175 3.84 0.35 -13.42
C ILE A 175 2.95 -0.80 -12.91
N LEU A 176 3.45 -2.03 -12.88
CA LEU A 176 2.75 -3.20 -12.33
C LEU A 176 2.50 -3.08 -10.82
N PHE A 177 3.30 -2.24 -10.14
CA PHE A 177 3.28 -2.07 -8.69
C PHE A 177 2.80 -0.68 -8.25
N THR A 178 2.74 0.30 -9.18
CA THR A 178 2.43 1.70 -8.84
C THR A 178 1.11 2.19 -9.44
N SER A 179 0.58 1.53 -10.48
CA SER A 179 -0.63 1.97 -11.19
C SER A 179 -1.91 1.96 -10.34
N TRP A 180 -1.93 1.21 -9.25
CA TRP A 180 -3.09 1.13 -8.36
C TRP A 180 -3.47 2.49 -7.76
N LYS A 181 -2.48 3.39 -7.50
CA LYS A 181 -2.71 4.77 -7.01
C LYS A 181 -3.51 5.64 -7.98
N ASP A 182 -3.57 5.23 -9.25
CA ASP A 182 -4.31 5.89 -10.32
C ASP A 182 -5.62 5.13 -10.63
N GLY A 183 -6.00 4.17 -9.77
CA GLY A 183 -7.23 3.37 -9.90
C GLY A 183 -7.12 2.18 -10.84
N LEU A 184 -5.92 1.86 -11.35
CA LEU A 184 -5.72 0.75 -12.29
C LEU A 184 -4.80 -0.31 -11.68
N PHE A 185 -5.34 -1.46 -11.36
CA PHE A 185 -4.55 -2.60 -10.91
C PHE A 185 -4.01 -3.38 -12.12
N ARG A 186 -2.70 -3.41 -12.27
CA ARG A 186 -1.99 -4.22 -13.26
C ARG A 186 -1.29 -5.39 -12.57
N PHE A 187 -1.32 -6.53 -13.20
CA PHE A 187 -0.64 -7.73 -12.68
C PHE A 187 -0.13 -8.59 -13.83
N GLN A 188 1.01 -9.21 -13.62
CA GLN A 188 1.66 -10.08 -14.60
C GLN A 188 2.14 -11.35 -13.91
N ASN A 189 1.75 -12.49 -14.46
CA ASN A 189 2.14 -13.81 -13.95
C ASN A 189 1.93 -13.96 -12.42
N MET A 190 0.84 -13.37 -11.90
CA MET A 190 0.50 -13.41 -10.47
C MET A 190 -0.33 -14.66 -10.18
N ASP A 191 0.02 -15.39 -9.12
CA ASP A 191 -0.79 -16.54 -8.69
C ASP A 191 -2.13 -16.09 -8.09
N MET A 192 -3.13 -16.98 -8.18
CA MET A 192 -4.49 -16.67 -7.73
C MET A 192 -4.58 -16.40 -6.24
N LEU A 193 -3.74 -17.01 -5.41
CA LEU A 193 -3.73 -16.74 -3.98
C LEU A 193 -3.33 -15.28 -3.68
N ASN A 194 -2.27 -14.77 -4.31
CA ASN A 194 -1.84 -13.39 -4.13
C ASN A 194 -2.80 -12.39 -4.81
N LEU A 195 -3.35 -12.76 -5.98
CA LEU A 195 -4.38 -11.96 -6.66
C LEU A 195 -5.63 -11.83 -5.77
N SER A 196 -6.12 -12.94 -5.20
CA SER A 196 -7.30 -12.96 -4.34
C SER A 196 -7.13 -12.07 -3.10
N LYS A 197 -5.96 -12.03 -2.48
CA LYS A 197 -5.67 -11.13 -1.35
C LYS A 197 -5.81 -9.66 -1.74
N LYS A 198 -5.29 -9.27 -2.91
CA LYS A 198 -5.42 -7.89 -3.38
C LYS A 198 -6.87 -7.52 -3.67
N ILE A 199 -7.60 -8.39 -4.36
CA ILE A 199 -9.02 -8.20 -4.66
C ILE A 199 -9.87 -8.19 -3.38
N SER A 200 -9.58 -9.06 -2.41
CA SER A 200 -10.25 -9.06 -1.09
C SER A 200 -10.16 -7.70 -0.40
N ARG A 201 -8.98 -7.10 -0.39
CA ARG A 201 -8.78 -5.78 0.23
C ARG A 201 -9.53 -4.66 -0.52
N TRP A 202 -9.72 -4.79 -1.83
CA TRP A 202 -10.39 -3.76 -2.63
C TRP A 202 -11.91 -3.81 -2.59
N TYR A 203 -12.49 -5.02 -2.46
CA TYR A 203 -13.94 -5.22 -2.52
C TYR A 203 -14.56 -5.65 -1.19
N ASP A 204 -13.77 -5.75 -0.12
CA ASP A 204 -14.19 -6.26 1.20
C ASP A 204 -14.87 -7.63 1.09
N ILE A 205 -14.23 -8.54 0.38
CA ILE A 205 -14.70 -9.91 0.17
C ILE A 205 -13.67 -10.93 0.64
N ARG A 206 -14.11 -12.17 0.80
CA ARG A 206 -13.25 -13.30 1.11
C ARG A 206 -13.22 -14.27 -0.06
N PHE A 207 -12.07 -14.91 -0.25
CA PHE A 207 -11.94 -16.02 -1.19
C PHE A 207 -11.75 -17.33 -0.44
N ASP A 208 -12.53 -18.34 -0.81
CA ASP A 208 -12.43 -19.72 -0.30
C ASP A 208 -12.08 -20.65 -1.47
N PHE A 209 -10.93 -21.26 -1.38
CA PHE A 209 -10.42 -22.18 -2.40
C PHE A 209 -10.84 -23.61 -2.08
N LYS A 210 -11.58 -24.24 -2.97
CA LYS A 210 -12.04 -25.64 -2.80
C LYS A 210 -10.93 -26.66 -3.11
N ASP A 211 -9.86 -26.22 -3.77
CA ASP A 211 -8.71 -27.07 -4.10
C ASP A 211 -7.39 -26.26 -4.08
N GLU A 212 -6.28 -26.95 -3.85
CA GLU A 212 -4.93 -26.35 -3.80
C GLU A 212 -4.39 -25.96 -5.18
N ARG A 213 -4.91 -26.53 -6.26
CA ARG A 213 -4.43 -26.24 -7.61
C ARG A 213 -4.88 -24.84 -8.05
N SER A 214 -6.11 -24.46 -7.72
CA SER A 214 -6.66 -23.13 -8.03
C SER A 214 -5.81 -21.99 -7.46
N LYS A 215 -5.19 -22.18 -6.29
CA LYS A 215 -4.30 -21.17 -5.68
C LYS A 215 -3.07 -20.85 -6.52
N LYS A 216 -2.58 -21.81 -7.29
CA LYS A 216 -1.34 -21.75 -8.06
C LYS A 216 -1.54 -21.28 -9.50
N LEU A 217 -2.77 -21.15 -9.97
CA LEU A 217 -3.05 -20.64 -11.31
C LEU A 217 -2.54 -19.22 -11.44
N ARG A 218 -1.95 -18.91 -12.59
CA ARG A 218 -1.30 -17.64 -12.81
C ARG A 218 -2.04 -16.82 -13.84
N PHE A 219 -2.15 -15.53 -13.55
CA PHE A 219 -2.92 -14.58 -14.33
C PHE A 219 -2.10 -13.34 -14.67
N SER A 220 -2.41 -12.75 -15.83
CA SER A 220 -1.89 -11.44 -16.24
C SER A 220 -3.05 -10.61 -16.76
N GLY A 221 -3.07 -9.33 -16.41
CA GLY A 221 -4.13 -8.45 -16.84
C GLY A 221 -4.06 -7.05 -16.23
N ALA A 222 -5.08 -6.28 -16.54
CA ALA A 222 -5.33 -4.99 -15.91
C ALA A 222 -6.81 -4.88 -15.54
N PHE A 223 -7.07 -4.28 -14.39
CA PHE A 223 -8.41 -4.17 -13.85
C PHE A 223 -8.63 -2.76 -13.26
N ASP A 224 -9.71 -2.10 -13.66
CA ASP A 224 -10.07 -0.80 -13.11
C ASP A 224 -10.75 -1.01 -11.75
N ARG A 225 -10.30 -0.30 -10.72
CA ARG A 225 -10.87 -0.37 -9.38
C ARG A 225 -12.35 0.03 -9.32
N LYS A 226 -12.82 0.83 -10.29
CA LYS A 226 -14.22 1.23 -10.40
C LYS A 226 -15.12 0.16 -11.01
N SER A 227 -14.54 -0.85 -11.64
CA SER A 227 -15.28 -1.99 -12.18
C SER A 227 -15.91 -2.80 -11.04
N SER A 228 -17.03 -3.45 -11.33
CA SER A 228 -17.70 -4.30 -10.35
C SER A 228 -16.95 -5.62 -10.13
N LEU A 229 -17.18 -6.25 -8.96
CA LEU A 229 -16.67 -7.60 -8.71
C LEU A 229 -17.18 -8.59 -9.76
N ASP A 230 -18.46 -8.45 -10.21
CA ASP A 230 -19.04 -9.30 -11.23
C ASP A 230 -18.30 -9.20 -12.57
N GLU A 231 -17.84 -8.03 -12.96
CA GLU A 231 -17.02 -7.86 -14.15
C GLU A 231 -15.68 -8.58 -14.01
N PHE A 232 -15.03 -8.43 -12.85
CA PHE A 232 -13.80 -9.16 -12.55
C PHE A 232 -14.01 -10.68 -12.67
N VAL A 233 -15.04 -11.22 -12.01
CA VAL A 233 -15.36 -12.64 -12.03
C VAL A 233 -15.62 -13.13 -13.47
N LYS A 234 -16.43 -12.41 -14.25
CA LYS A 234 -16.73 -12.77 -15.65
C LYS A 234 -15.47 -12.83 -16.53
N ILE A 235 -14.58 -11.85 -16.37
CA ILE A 235 -13.30 -11.83 -17.10
C ILE A 235 -12.45 -13.04 -16.73
N MET A 236 -12.34 -13.35 -15.43
CA MET A 236 -11.54 -14.47 -14.95
C MET A 236 -12.09 -15.81 -15.44
N GLU A 237 -13.43 -16.01 -15.40
CA GLU A 237 -14.08 -17.23 -15.88
C GLU A 237 -13.97 -17.39 -17.41
N SER A 238 -13.98 -16.27 -18.17
CA SER A 238 -13.88 -16.33 -19.62
C SER A 238 -12.50 -16.71 -20.13
N THR A 239 -11.48 -16.55 -19.31
CA THR A 239 -10.08 -16.77 -19.68
C THR A 239 -9.47 -18.03 -19.07
N THR A 240 -10.23 -18.76 -18.25
CA THR A 240 -9.71 -19.92 -17.50
C THR A 240 -10.78 -20.99 -17.27
N ASP A 241 -10.35 -22.19 -16.89
CA ASP A 241 -11.22 -23.29 -16.44
C ASP A 241 -11.57 -23.17 -14.93
N VAL A 242 -11.62 -21.95 -14.39
CA VAL A 242 -11.96 -21.67 -12.99
C VAL A 242 -13.41 -21.20 -12.89
N ARG A 243 -14.12 -21.68 -11.88
CA ARG A 243 -15.47 -21.22 -11.52
C ARG A 243 -15.42 -20.40 -10.25
N PHE A 244 -16.15 -19.30 -10.27
CA PHE A 244 -16.30 -18.40 -9.14
C PHE A 244 -17.78 -18.39 -8.72
N LYS A 245 -18.07 -18.77 -7.49
CA LYS A 245 -19.43 -18.70 -6.94
C LYS A 245 -19.45 -17.69 -5.79
N LEU A 246 -20.17 -16.60 -5.99
CA LEU A 246 -20.38 -15.60 -4.95
C LEU A 246 -21.54 -16.05 -4.04
N ASP A 247 -21.30 -16.06 -2.73
CA ASP A 247 -22.29 -16.30 -1.70
C ASP A 247 -22.06 -15.31 -0.54
N GLY A 248 -22.97 -14.35 -0.40
CA GLY A 248 -22.77 -13.22 0.51
C GLY A 248 -21.51 -12.45 0.19
N ASN A 249 -20.57 -12.41 1.14
CA ASN A 249 -19.27 -11.75 1.04
C ASN A 249 -18.11 -12.73 0.74
N THR A 250 -18.43 -13.97 0.32
CA THR A 250 -17.44 -15.00 0.04
C THR A 250 -17.50 -15.45 -1.41
N VAL A 251 -16.36 -15.47 -2.07
CA VAL A 251 -16.18 -16.01 -3.42
C VAL A 251 -15.52 -17.37 -3.30
N PHE A 252 -16.26 -18.41 -3.64
CA PHE A 252 -15.73 -19.78 -3.72
C PHE A 252 -15.08 -20.00 -5.07
N ILE A 253 -13.86 -20.53 -5.05
CA ILE A 253 -13.08 -20.83 -6.25
C ILE A 253 -12.88 -22.34 -6.37
N SER A 254 -13.21 -22.88 -7.55
CA SER A 254 -12.97 -24.28 -7.91
C SER A 254 -12.55 -24.41 -9.36
N GLN A 255 -11.82 -25.46 -9.69
CA GLN A 255 -11.60 -25.82 -11.09
C GLN A 255 -12.84 -26.51 -11.64
N THR A 256 -13.11 -26.27 -12.91
CA THR A 256 -14.11 -27.06 -13.66
C THR A 256 -13.52 -28.46 -13.87
N GLU A 257 -14.23 -29.50 -13.40
CA GLU A 257 -13.91 -30.87 -13.78
C GLU A 257 -14.09 -31.00 -15.29
N ARG A 258 -13.04 -31.38 -15.99
CA ARG A 258 -13.10 -31.79 -17.40
C ARG A 258 -13.45 -33.25 -17.49
#